data_6bc3c87a40447e741bf9312a16a08ca3
#
_entry.id   6bc3c87a40447e741bf9312a16a08ca3
#
_cell.length_a   1.000
_cell.length_b   1.000
_cell.length_c   1.000
_cell.angle_alpha   90.00
_cell.angle_beta   90.00
_cell.angle_gamma   90.00
#
_symmetry.space_group_name_H-M   'P 1'
#
loop_
_entity.id
_entity.type
_entity.pdbx_description
1 polymer ?
#
loop_
_entity_poly.entity_id
_entity_poly.type
_entity_poly.pdbx_seq_one_letter_code
_entity_poly.pdbx_strand_id
1 'polypeptide(L)'
;MFKYLFIILGYILSTNLAFADGHEAAEVAVADPAEISFVFNTLLFCIGGFLVMWMAAGFTMLEAGLVRGKNTVVICIKNLGLFSIAGLAYYLIGYNLMYAGVDGGYIGSISIWSSGVGSADDLVGQGYSPASDWFFQMVFVATTASIVSGALAERILIYPFFAFILVLTAILYPISGSWQWGGGWLSEMGFSDFAGSTIVHSVGGWAALVGALVLGARKGKFNDDGTANVMPGSSIPMATLGVWILWLGWFGFNGASQLALGSYADADAVATIFANTSMAAAGGVLAPMILSRLMYGKTDIGATLNGAIAGLVSITAEPLTPSIGQAIIIGGIGGVICMFGMKLLDKLKIDDVVGAIPAHLFAGIWGTLIVPFTNADTSYGTQIIGIL
;
A
#
# COMPACT_ATOMS: atom_id res chain seq x y z
N MET A 1 -26.25 -7.06 -41.30
CA MET A 1 -25.02 -6.86 -40.52
C MET A 1 -23.81 -7.63 -41.09
N PHE A 2 -23.95 -8.82 -41.65
CA PHE A 2 -22.86 -9.60 -42.29
C PHE A 2 -22.37 -9.07 -43.65
N LYS A 3 -23.15 -8.29 -44.40
CA LYS A 3 -22.76 -7.76 -45.72
C LYS A 3 -21.67 -6.65 -45.65
N TYR A 4 -21.58 -5.92 -44.54
CA TYR A 4 -20.61 -4.84 -44.39
C TYR A 4 -19.23 -5.34 -43.88
N LEU A 5 -19.22 -6.51 -43.24
CA LEU A 5 -17.98 -7.12 -42.74
C LEU A 5 -17.09 -7.61 -43.91
N PHE A 6 -17.69 -8.14 -44.99
CA PHE A 6 -16.97 -8.59 -46.17
C PHE A 6 -16.42 -7.45 -47.03
N ILE A 7 -17.08 -6.27 -47.01
CA ILE A 7 -16.62 -5.08 -47.75
C ILE A 7 -15.38 -4.48 -47.04
N ILE A 8 -15.34 -4.46 -45.71
CA ILE A 8 -14.18 -3.98 -44.95
C ILE A 8 -13.01 -4.93 -45.05
N LEU A 9 -13.21 -6.26 -45.04
CA LEU A 9 -12.16 -7.23 -45.29
C LEU A 9 -11.62 -7.18 -46.70
N GLY A 10 -12.47 -6.95 -47.70
CA GLY A 10 -12.08 -6.78 -49.09
C GLY A 10 -11.26 -5.53 -49.32
N TYR A 11 -11.52 -4.45 -48.63
CA TYR A 11 -10.77 -3.20 -48.72
C TYR A 11 -9.38 -3.30 -48.05
N ILE A 12 -9.26 -4.04 -46.95
CA ILE A 12 -7.98 -4.30 -46.26
C ILE A 12 -7.06 -5.24 -47.10
N LEU A 13 -7.65 -6.20 -47.82
CA LEU A 13 -6.89 -7.11 -48.69
C LEU A 13 -6.50 -6.50 -50.02
N SER A 14 -7.24 -5.50 -50.54
CA SER A 14 -6.91 -4.85 -51.82
C SER A 14 -5.88 -3.73 -51.68
N THR A 15 -5.63 -3.19 -50.51
CA THR A 15 -4.59 -2.17 -50.29
C THR A 15 -3.18 -2.75 -50.11
N ASN A 16 -3.05 -4.07 -49.94
CA ASN A 16 -1.72 -4.72 -49.82
C ASN A 16 -1.12 -5.23 -51.15
N LEU A 17 -1.71 -4.95 -52.31
CA LEU A 17 -1.23 -5.43 -53.59
C LEU A 17 -0.74 -4.33 -54.55
N ALA A 18 -0.57 -3.08 -54.12
CA ALA A 18 -0.23 -1.96 -54.98
C ALA A 18 1.03 -1.17 -54.55
N PHE A 19 1.96 -1.74 -53.82
CA PHE A 19 3.26 -1.10 -53.54
C PHE A 19 4.39 -2.09 -53.65
N ALA A 20 4.68 -2.47 -54.89
CA ALA A 20 5.95 -3.06 -55.26
C ALA A 20 6.49 -2.23 -56.40
N ASP A 21 7.01 -1.04 -56.09
CA ASP A 21 8.02 -0.34 -56.90
C ASP A 21 8.59 0.84 -56.07
N GLY A 22 9.86 0.70 -55.68
CA GLY A 22 10.78 1.83 -55.66
C GLY A 22 10.67 2.85 -54.53
N HIS A 23 10.15 2.50 -53.36
CA HIS A 23 10.44 3.29 -52.16
C HIS A 23 11.58 2.62 -51.38
N GLU A 24 12.70 3.33 -51.25
CA GLU A 24 13.65 3.06 -50.17
C GLU A 24 12.81 2.79 -48.90
N ALA A 25 12.97 1.62 -48.29
CA ALA A 25 12.33 1.31 -47.03
C ALA A 25 12.73 2.43 -46.06
N ALA A 26 11.77 3.27 -45.69
CA ALA A 26 12.01 4.24 -44.65
C ALA A 26 12.57 3.44 -43.48
N GLU A 27 13.82 3.74 -43.12
CA GLU A 27 14.48 3.13 -41.99
C GLU A 27 13.52 3.31 -40.82
N VAL A 28 12.88 2.20 -40.38
CA VAL A 28 12.00 2.26 -39.25
C VAL A 28 12.89 2.66 -38.08
N ALA A 29 12.81 3.90 -37.65
CA ALA A 29 13.57 4.39 -36.49
C ALA A 29 13.30 3.43 -35.35
N VAL A 30 14.29 2.63 -34.99
CA VAL A 30 14.21 1.75 -33.83
C VAL A 30 14.15 2.69 -32.64
N ALA A 31 13.03 2.66 -31.90
CA ALA A 31 12.88 3.49 -30.73
C ALA A 31 14.02 3.22 -29.72
N ASP A 32 14.58 4.28 -29.16
CA ASP A 32 15.67 4.16 -28.21
C ASP A 32 15.19 3.31 -27.01
N PRO A 33 15.89 2.23 -26.63
CA PRO A 33 15.55 1.41 -25.47
C PRO A 33 15.41 2.21 -24.17
N ALA A 34 16.18 3.28 -24.00
CA ALA A 34 16.09 4.16 -22.84
C ALA A 34 14.77 4.96 -22.81
N GLU A 35 14.33 5.46 -23.98
CA GLU A 35 13.04 6.14 -24.12
C GLU A 35 11.87 5.18 -23.89
N ILE A 36 11.96 3.94 -24.41
CA ILE A 36 10.96 2.90 -24.13
C ILE A 36 10.87 2.61 -22.63
N SER A 37 12.00 2.44 -21.96
CA SER A 37 12.05 2.21 -20.52
C SER A 37 11.45 3.38 -19.75
N PHE A 38 11.79 4.62 -20.10
CA PHE A 38 11.20 5.83 -19.53
C PHE A 38 9.66 5.83 -19.63
N VAL A 39 9.13 5.52 -20.81
CA VAL A 39 7.67 5.50 -21.04
C VAL A 39 7.00 4.44 -20.18
N PHE A 40 7.51 3.20 -20.17
CA PHE A 40 6.90 2.12 -19.40
C PHE A 40 7.04 2.30 -17.89
N ASN A 41 8.17 2.79 -17.39
CA ASN A 41 8.37 3.07 -15.97
C ASN A 41 7.44 4.20 -15.50
N THR A 42 7.34 5.28 -16.29
CA THR A 42 6.39 6.36 -16.02
C THR A 42 4.95 5.87 -15.99
N LEU A 43 4.57 5.02 -16.95
CA LEU A 43 3.24 4.42 -17.00
C LEU A 43 2.98 3.52 -15.78
N LEU A 44 3.96 2.71 -15.37
CA LEU A 44 3.87 1.86 -14.18
C LEU A 44 3.57 2.70 -12.93
N PHE A 45 4.32 3.81 -12.72
CA PHE A 45 4.08 4.69 -11.58
C PHE A 45 2.71 5.37 -11.62
N CYS A 46 2.26 5.83 -12.79
CA CYS A 46 0.93 6.42 -12.94
C CYS A 46 -0.18 5.41 -12.64
N ILE A 47 -0.13 4.21 -13.23
CA ILE A 47 -1.14 3.16 -13.01
C ILE A 47 -1.09 2.67 -11.57
N GLY A 48 0.11 2.40 -11.03
CA GLY A 48 0.29 2.02 -9.62
C GLY A 48 -0.26 3.09 -8.68
N GLY A 49 0.07 4.36 -8.95
CA GLY A 49 -0.45 5.50 -8.20
C GLY A 49 -1.98 5.58 -8.23
N PHE A 50 -2.64 5.35 -9.38
CA PHE A 50 -4.10 5.30 -9.47
C PHE A 50 -4.70 4.17 -8.64
N LEU A 51 -4.11 2.98 -8.70
CA LEU A 51 -4.56 1.83 -7.92
C LEU A 51 -4.42 2.09 -6.42
N VAL A 52 -3.31 2.68 -5.98
CA VAL A 52 -3.11 3.04 -4.57
C VAL A 52 -3.99 4.21 -4.14
N MET A 53 -4.19 5.23 -4.99
CA MET A 53 -5.18 6.28 -4.74
C MET A 53 -6.58 5.70 -4.53
N TRP A 54 -6.95 4.67 -5.30
CA TRP A 54 -8.23 3.99 -5.16
C TRP A 54 -8.39 3.29 -3.80
N MET A 55 -7.28 2.95 -3.13
CA MET A 55 -7.33 2.44 -1.75
C MET A 55 -7.93 3.45 -0.76
N ALA A 56 -7.88 4.75 -1.03
CA ALA A 56 -8.57 5.74 -0.19
C ALA A 56 -10.10 5.53 -0.18
N ALA A 57 -10.68 5.12 -1.32
CA ALA A 57 -12.08 4.69 -1.38
C ALA A 57 -12.29 3.37 -0.60
N GLY A 58 -11.35 2.44 -0.67
CA GLY A 58 -11.36 1.19 0.09
C GLY A 58 -11.36 1.43 1.60
N PHE A 59 -10.47 2.28 2.11
CA PHE A 59 -10.45 2.69 3.52
C PHE A 59 -11.76 3.36 3.93
N THR A 60 -12.28 4.27 3.10
CA THR A 60 -13.56 4.92 3.36
C THR A 60 -14.69 3.91 3.52
N MET A 61 -14.80 2.93 2.62
CA MET A 61 -15.84 1.90 2.66
C MET A 61 -15.67 0.94 3.83
N LEU A 62 -14.44 0.49 4.08
CA LEU A 62 -14.12 -0.39 5.22
C LEU A 62 -14.45 0.29 6.55
N GLU A 63 -13.92 1.50 6.76
CA GLU A 63 -14.16 2.25 7.99
C GLU A 63 -15.63 2.58 8.17
N ALA A 64 -16.30 3.13 7.12
CA ALA A 64 -17.72 3.46 7.18
C ALA A 64 -18.58 2.23 7.47
N GLY A 65 -18.20 1.06 6.94
CA GLY A 65 -18.89 -0.20 7.20
C GLY A 65 -18.70 -0.73 8.62
N LEU A 66 -17.54 -0.50 9.24
CA LEU A 66 -17.21 -1.02 10.58
C LEU A 66 -17.53 -0.05 11.72
N VAL A 67 -17.68 1.24 11.49
CA VAL A 67 -18.16 2.19 12.50
C VAL A 67 -19.69 2.14 12.63
N ARG A 68 -20.20 2.62 13.79
CA ARG A 68 -21.66 2.78 13.99
C ARG A 68 -22.23 3.79 12.99
N GLY A 69 -23.46 3.55 12.50
CA GLY A 69 -24.11 4.32 11.41
C GLY A 69 -24.10 5.84 11.59
N LYS A 70 -24.21 6.34 12.83
CA LYS A 70 -24.15 7.78 13.13
C LYS A 70 -22.80 8.45 12.83
N ASN A 71 -21.74 7.68 12.62
CA ASN A 71 -20.39 8.18 12.42
C ASN A 71 -19.92 8.07 10.96
N THR A 72 -20.70 7.47 10.06
CA THR A 72 -20.31 7.22 8.66
C THR A 72 -20.00 8.50 7.89
N VAL A 73 -20.78 9.56 8.08
CA VAL A 73 -20.54 10.87 7.44
C VAL A 73 -19.20 11.46 7.84
N VAL A 74 -18.83 11.37 9.13
CA VAL A 74 -17.53 11.86 9.61
C VAL A 74 -16.39 11.06 9.01
N ILE A 75 -16.55 9.75 8.80
CA ILE A 75 -15.57 8.90 8.11
C ILE A 75 -15.33 9.39 6.68
N CYS A 76 -16.40 9.67 5.92
CA CYS A 76 -16.28 10.17 4.55
C CYS A 76 -15.50 11.50 4.49
N ILE A 77 -15.86 12.48 5.34
CA ILE A 77 -15.17 13.77 5.40
C ILE A 77 -13.70 13.59 5.82
N LYS A 78 -13.47 12.73 6.81
CA LYS A 78 -12.14 12.46 7.37
C LYS A 78 -11.20 11.87 6.31
N ASN A 79 -11.66 10.89 5.53
CA ASN A 79 -10.85 10.26 4.48
C ASN A 79 -10.55 11.21 3.31
N LEU A 80 -11.50 12.01 2.86
CA LEU A 80 -11.24 13.06 1.86
C LEU A 80 -10.25 14.10 2.37
N GLY A 81 -10.42 14.55 3.62
CA GLY A 81 -9.56 15.57 4.24
C GLY A 81 -8.14 15.06 4.47
N LEU A 82 -7.97 13.84 5.00
CA LEU A 82 -6.63 13.29 5.24
C LEU A 82 -5.85 13.09 3.94
N PHE A 83 -6.50 12.59 2.88
CA PHE A 83 -5.85 12.41 1.58
C PHE A 83 -5.37 13.74 1.00
N SER A 84 -6.21 14.77 1.07
CA SER A 84 -5.87 16.12 0.60
C SER A 84 -4.73 16.74 1.41
N ILE A 85 -4.76 16.60 2.75
CA ILE A 85 -3.70 17.10 3.64
C ILE A 85 -2.39 16.37 3.38
N ALA A 86 -2.43 15.05 3.21
CA ALA A 86 -1.25 14.25 2.91
C ALA A 86 -0.57 14.71 1.62
N GLY A 87 -1.32 14.92 0.55
CA GLY A 87 -0.77 15.41 -0.72
C GLY A 87 -0.13 16.79 -0.59
N LEU A 88 -0.82 17.75 0.07
CA LEU A 88 -0.30 19.09 0.28
C LEU A 88 0.95 19.09 1.19
N ALA A 89 0.92 18.35 2.29
CA ALA A 89 2.03 18.26 3.24
C ALA A 89 3.27 17.62 2.60
N TYR A 90 3.05 16.57 1.81
CA TYR A 90 4.13 15.89 1.10
C TYR A 90 4.74 16.74 0.00
N TYR A 91 3.92 17.54 -0.72
CA TYR A 91 4.39 18.52 -1.67
C TYR A 91 5.24 19.62 -1.02
N LEU A 92 4.77 20.17 0.11
CA LEU A 92 5.41 21.33 0.74
C LEU A 92 6.74 20.98 1.44
N ILE A 93 6.83 19.77 2.02
CA ILE A 93 7.97 19.38 2.86
C ILE A 93 8.35 17.93 2.64
N GLY A 94 7.38 17.00 2.66
CA GLY A 94 7.61 15.59 2.89
C GLY A 94 8.49 14.92 1.85
N TYR A 95 8.28 15.20 0.55
CA TYR A 95 9.02 14.53 -0.51
C TYR A 95 10.53 14.80 -0.42
N ASN A 96 10.92 16.08 -0.34
CA ASN A 96 12.33 16.43 -0.26
C ASN A 96 12.97 16.03 1.07
N LEU A 97 12.21 16.06 2.17
CA LEU A 97 12.65 15.55 3.46
C LEU A 97 12.93 14.03 3.41
N MET A 98 12.25 13.30 2.55
CA MET A 98 12.41 11.85 2.39
C MET A 98 13.53 11.47 1.44
N TYR A 99 13.73 12.24 0.34
CA TYR A 99 14.58 11.81 -0.77
C TYR A 99 15.74 12.74 -1.11
N ALA A 100 15.66 14.05 -0.81
CA ALA A 100 16.64 14.99 -1.31
C ALA A 100 17.81 15.18 -0.34
N GLY A 101 18.99 14.66 -0.71
CA GLY A 101 20.24 14.85 0.06
C GLY A 101 20.26 14.08 1.38
N VAL A 102 19.69 12.87 1.40
CA VAL A 102 19.74 11.97 2.58
C VAL A 102 21.12 11.36 2.72
N ASP A 103 21.71 10.84 1.64
CA ASP A 103 23.11 10.39 1.48
C ASP A 103 23.65 9.59 2.69
N GLY A 104 22.99 8.47 3.06
CA GLY A 104 23.34 7.66 4.22
C GLY A 104 22.95 8.27 5.58
N GLY A 105 22.35 9.46 5.58
CA GLY A 105 21.93 10.20 6.78
C GLY A 105 20.58 9.80 7.33
N TYR A 106 20.00 10.72 8.10
CA TYR A 106 18.76 10.50 8.85
C TYR A 106 17.57 11.29 8.32
N ILE A 107 17.80 12.36 7.59
CA ILE A 107 16.78 13.26 7.04
C ILE A 107 17.31 13.94 5.77
N GLY A 108 16.42 14.21 4.84
CA GLY A 108 16.71 15.02 3.66
C GLY A 108 16.44 16.50 3.85
N SER A 109 16.31 17.24 2.76
CA SER A 109 16.17 18.69 2.74
C SER A 109 14.75 19.14 3.04
N ILE A 110 14.59 20.21 3.81
CA ILE A 110 13.30 20.86 4.02
C ILE A 110 13.11 21.92 2.91
N SER A 111 12.36 21.54 1.89
CA SER A 111 12.05 22.43 0.76
C SER A 111 10.79 21.94 0.04
N ILE A 112 10.17 22.86 -0.72
CA ILE A 112 9.02 22.52 -1.56
C ILE A 112 9.50 21.67 -2.74
N TRP A 113 8.78 20.58 -3.02
CA TRP A 113 9.09 19.74 -4.16
C TRP A 113 8.94 20.48 -5.48
N SER A 114 9.86 20.21 -6.41
CA SER A 114 9.79 20.65 -7.79
C SER A 114 10.26 19.52 -8.69
N SER A 115 9.56 19.31 -9.81
CA SER A 115 9.91 18.25 -10.76
C SER A 115 11.30 18.44 -11.39
N GLY A 116 11.90 19.62 -11.25
CA GLY A 116 13.07 20.00 -12.03
C GLY A 116 12.77 19.93 -13.54
N VAL A 117 13.13 20.91 -14.31
CA VAL A 117 13.00 20.81 -15.78
C VAL A 117 14.39 20.52 -16.31
N GLY A 118 14.72 19.23 -16.45
CA GLY A 118 15.89 18.78 -17.20
C GLY A 118 15.65 18.85 -18.71
N SER A 119 16.70 18.65 -19.51
CA SER A 119 16.54 18.35 -20.93
C SER A 119 15.80 17.02 -21.12
N ALA A 120 15.33 16.73 -22.33
CA ALA A 120 14.73 15.44 -22.63
C ALA A 120 15.72 14.28 -22.33
N ASP A 121 16.99 14.46 -22.64
CA ASP A 121 18.04 13.49 -22.38
C ASP A 121 18.26 13.25 -20.88
N ASP A 122 18.21 14.29 -20.06
CA ASP A 122 18.31 14.18 -18.59
C ASP A 122 17.14 13.37 -18.03
N LEU A 123 15.93 13.62 -18.52
CA LEU A 123 14.72 12.91 -18.08
C LEU A 123 14.75 11.44 -18.51
N VAL A 124 15.14 11.16 -19.75
CA VAL A 124 15.30 9.78 -20.24
C VAL A 124 16.39 9.05 -19.46
N GLY A 125 17.51 9.74 -19.17
CA GLY A 125 18.60 9.21 -18.34
C GLY A 125 18.19 8.88 -16.91
N GLN A 126 17.20 9.58 -16.35
CA GLN A 126 16.61 9.27 -15.03
C GLN A 126 15.72 8.02 -15.05
N GLY A 127 15.20 7.65 -16.24
CA GLY A 127 14.42 6.43 -16.45
C GLY A 127 12.93 6.51 -16.15
N TYR A 128 12.43 7.63 -15.62
CA TYR A 128 11.01 7.90 -15.38
C TYR A 128 10.73 9.39 -15.14
N SER A 129 9.46 9.81 -15.28
CA SER A 129 9.07 11.19 -15.01
C SER A 129 9.08 11.49 -13.49
N PRO A 130 9.78 12.54 -13.02
CA PRO A 130 9.77 12.92 -11.61
C PRO A 130 8.36 13.16 -11.04
N ALA A 131 7.43 13.65 -11.86
CA ALA A 131 6.05 13.86 -11.45
C ALA A 131 5.30 12.53 -11.22
N SER A 132 5.61 11.49 -11.97
CA SER A 132 5.02 10.17 -11.78
C SER A 132 5.52 9.51 -10.49
N ASP A 133 6.80 9.65 -10.17
CA ASP A 133 7.37 9.19 -8.90
C ASP A 133 6.78 9.96 -7.72
N TRP A 134 6.77 11.29 -7.76
CA TRP A 134 6.15 12.10 -6.70
C TRP A 134 4.70 11.67 -6.44
N PHE A 135 3.91 11.47 -7.50
CA PHE A 135 2.52 11.04 -7.36
C PHE A 135 2.41 9.63 -6.74
N PHE A 136 3.25 8.70 -7.19
CA PHE A 136 3.29 7.34 -6.67
C PHE A 136 3.68 7.33 -5.18
N GLN A 137 4.70 8.08 -4.78
CA GLN A 137 5.12 8.18 -3.38
C GLN A 137 4.08 8.90 -2.50
N MET A 138 3.41 9.92 -3.02
CA MET A 138 2.37 10.67 -2.29
C MET A 138 1.21 9.77 -1.84
N VAL A 139 0.78 8.83 -2.66
CA VAL A 139 -0.33 7.93 -2.29
C VAL A 139 0.04 6.92 -1.20
N PHE A 140 1.33 6.60 -1.02
CA PHE A 140 1.83 5.80 0.11
C PHE A 140 1.77 6.58 1.44
N VAL A 141 2.13 7.85 1.39
CA VAL A 141 1.97 8.77 2.54
C VAL A 141 0.50 8.84 2.96
N ALA A 142 -0.40 9.02 2.00
CA ALA A 142 -1.83 9.05 2.25
C ALA A 142 -2.36 7.72 2.82
N THR A 143 -1.81 6.58 2.38
CA THR A 143 -2.15 5.25 2.91
C THR A 143 -1.76 5.13 4.38
N THR A 144 -0.55 5.56 4.76
CA THR A 144 -0.12 5.58 6.18
C THR A 144 -1.07 6.38 7.05
N ALA A 145 -1.52 7.54 6.57
CA ALA A 145 -2.50 8.38 7.26
C ALA A 145 -3.88 7.69 7.39
N SER A 146 -4.29 6.94 6.36
CA SER A 146 -5.57 6.21 6.35
C SER A 146 -5.60 5.08 7.39
N ILE A 147 -4.48 4.41 7.65
CA ILE A 147 -4.37 3.37 8.69
C ILE A 147 -4.76 3.94 10.06
N VAL A 148 -4.25 5.13 10.39
CA VAL A 148 -4.55 5.80 11.67
C VAL A 148 -6.02 6.18 11.78
N SER A 149 -6.63 6.57 10.66
CA SER A 149 -8.03 6.99 10.58
C SER A 149 -8.98 5.98 11.20
N GLY A 150 -8.85 4.71 10.80
CA GLY A 150 -9.74 3.63 11.26
C GLY A 150 -9.64 3.36 12.75
N ALA A 151 -8.43 3.25 13.30
CA ALA A 151 -8.21 2.95 14.71
C ALA A 151 -8.78 4.02 15.64
N LEU A 152 -8.71 5.30 15.25
CA LEU A 152 -9.16 6.45 16.05
C LEU A 152 -10.61 6.86 15.80
N ALA A 153 -11.32 6.15 14.93
CA ALA A 153 -12.69 6.44 14.56
C ALA A 153 -13.62 6.55 15.78
N GLU A 154 -14.72 7.28 15.63
CA GLU A 154 -15.80 7.49 16.61
C GLU A 154 -15.45 8.31 17.85
N ARG A 155 -14.17 8.70 18.09
CA ARG A 155 -13.78 9.44 19.30
C ARG A 155 -12.82 10.59 19.07
N ILE A 156 -12.02 10.57 18.02
CA ILE A 156 -11.18 11.71 17.70
C ILE A 156 -12.00 12.84 17.05
N LEU A 157 -11.72 14.08 17.45
CA LEU A 157 -12.29 15.26 16.78
C LEU A 157 -11.58 15.50 15.45
N ILE A 158 -12.32 15.98 14.46
CA ILE A 158 -11.85 16.06 13.08
C ILE A 158 -10.65 17.01 12.89
N TYR A 159 -10.65 18.19 13.51
CA TYR A 159 -9.55 19.14 13.36
C TYR A 159 -8.27 18.72 14.09
N PRO A 160 -8.29 18.22 15.34
CA PRO A 160 -7.13 17.59 15.95
C PRO A 160 -6.59 16.41 15.15
N PHE A 161 -7.47 15.60 14.53
CA PHE A 161 -7.05 14.54 13.63
C PHE A 161 -6.29 15.11 12.42
N PHE A 162 -6.81 16.15 11.76
CA PHE A 162 -6.14 16.77 10.61
C PHE A 162 -4.81 17.42 10.99
N ALA A 163 -4.70 18.04 12.15
CA ALA A 163 -3.44 18.57 12.65
C ALA A 163 -2.40 17.46 12.88
N PHE A 164 -2.83 16.33 13.43
CA PHE A 164 -1.96 15.14 13.56
C PHE A 164 -1.53 14.58 12.19
N ILE A 165 -2.47 14.45 11.24
CA ILE A 165 -2.17 13.98 9.88
C ILE A 165 -1.15 14.89 9.18
N LEU A 166 -1.26 16.21 9.34
CA LEU A 166 -0.28 17.16 8.80
C LEU A 166 1.14 16.84 9.31
N VAL A 167 1.30 16.61 10.61
CA VAL A 167 2.61 16.26 11.21
C VAL A 167 3.09 14.88 10.76
N LEU A 168 2.19 13.90 10.72
CA LEU A 168 2.52 12.55 10.29
C LEU A 168 3.03 12.55 8.84
N THR A 169 2.36 13.26 7.94
CA THR A 169 2.62 13.20 6.50
C THR A 169 3.69 14.19 6.01
N ALA A 170 3.89 15.30 6.73
CA ALA A 170 4.97 16.24 6.43
C ALA A 170 6.32 15.85 7.04
N ILE A 171 6.32 15.15 8.20
CA ILE A 171 7.53 14.99 9.03
C ILE A 171 7.78 13.52 9.38
N LEU A 172 6.88 12.88 10.14
CA LEU A 172 7.17 11.58 10.76
C LEU A 172 7.38 10.46 9.72
N TYR A 173 6.46 10.35 8.78
CA TYR A 173 6.57 9.37 7.71
C TYR A 173 7.77 9.64 6.79
N PRO A 174 7.99 10.89 6.30
CA PRO A 174 9.17 11.19 5.49
C PRO A 174 10.49 10.89 6.18
N ILE A 175 10.63 11.18 7.47
CA ILE A 175 11.85 10.84 8.22
C ILE A 175 12.05 9.33 8.28
N SER A 176 11.03 8.54 8.63
CA SER A 176 11.17 7.08 8.65
C SER A 176 11.43 6.49 7.27
N GLY A 177 10.80 7.05 6.22
CA GLY A 177 11.02 6.64 4.83
C GLY A 177 12.41 7.02 4.30
N SER A 178 12.98 8.13 4.75
CA SER A 178 14.32 8.54 4.35
C SER A 178 15.40 7.55 4.77
N TRP A 179 15.20 6.85 5.88
CA TRP A 179 16.18 5.91 6.43
C TRP A 179 16.43 4.70 5.53
N GLN A 180 15.45 4.29 4.74
CA GLN A 180 15.57 3.16 3.82
C GLN A 180 15.34 3.59 2.37
N TRP A 181 14.13 4.01 1.99
CA TRP A 181 13.84 4.35 0.59
C TRP A 181 14.55 5.62 0.10
N GLY A 182 14.85 6.56 1.00
CA GLY A 182 15.67 7.73 0.70
C GLY A 182 17.18 7.46 0.65
N GLY A 183 17.62 6.21 0.78
CA GLY A 183 19.05 5.87 0.81
C GLY A 183 19.77 6.26 2.10
N GLY A 184 19.04 6.34 3.22
CA GLY A 184 19.59 6.69 4.52
C GLY A 184 20.29 5.54 5.24
N TRP A 185 20.67 5.76 6.51
CA TRP A 185 21.48 4.88 7.35
C TRP A 185 20.99 3.44 7.41
N LEU A 186 19.67 3.23 7.39
CA LEU A 186 19.08 1.90 7.48
C LEU A 186 19.22 1.12 6.17
N SER A 187 19.16 1.83 5.02
CA SER A 187 19.48 1.28 3.70
C SER A 187 20.93 0.82 3.64
N GLU A 188 21.88 1.64 4.13
CA GLU A 188 23.29 1.29 4.18
C GLU A 188 23.59 0.07 5.07
N MET A 189 22.75 -0.19 6.07
CA MET A 189 22.84 -1.40 6.91
C MET A 189 22.30 -2.66 6.21
N GLY A 190 21.68 -2.55 5.02
CA GLY A 190 21.07 -3.65 4.29
C GLY A 190 19.68 -4.03 4.79
N PHE A 191 18.94 -3.11 5.42
CA PHE A 191 17.52 -3.29 5.70
C PHE A 191 16.72 -3.32 4.40
N SER A 192 15.76 -4.24 4.28
CA SER A 192 14.91 -4.38 3.11
C SER A 192 13.44 -4.33 3.50
N ASP A 193 12.72 -3.42 2.84
CA ASP A 193 11.27 -3.32 2.91
C ASP A 193 10.77 -2.87 1.52
N PHE A 194 10.48 -3.84 0.65
CA PHE A 194 10.24 -3.64 -0.77
C PHE A 194 9.13 -2.62 -1.04
N ALA A 195 7.98 -2.80 -0.41
CA ALA A 195 6.82 -1.92 -0.63
C ALA A 195 6.22 -1.34 0.66
N GLY A 196 6.80 -1.57 1.85
CA GLY A 196 6.41 -0.82 3.04
C GLY A 196 5.64 -1.57 4.13
N SER A 197 5.94 -2.86 4.39
CA SER A 197 5.38 -3.53 5.59
C SER A 197 5.73 -2.78 6.86
N THR A 198 6.96 -2.25 6.97
CA THR A 198 7.38 -1.37 8.07
C THR A 198 7.12 0.10 7.73
N ILE A 199 7.68 0.60 6.62
CA ILE A 199 7.72 2.04 6.32
C ILE A 199 6.33 2.65 6.20
N VAL A 200 5.37 1.91 5.66
CA VAL A 200 3.98 2.38 5.52
C VAL A 200 3.09 1.80 6.61
N HIS A 201 3.04 0.46 6.68
CA HIS A 201 2.03 -0.21 7.50
C HIS A 201 2.37 -0.21 8.98
N SER A 202 3.62 -0.51 9.38
CA SER A 202 4.00 -0.43 10.79
C SER A 202 4.07 1.01 11.28
N VAL A 203 4.56 1.96 10.49
CA VAL A 203 4.54 3.40 10.87
C VAL A 203 3.11 3.89 11.12
N GLY A 204 2.18 3.62 10.21
CA GLY A 204 0.76 3.91 10.42
C GLY A 204 0.17 3.16 11.61
N GLY A 205 0.55 1.90 11.79
CA GLY A 205 0.09 1.05 12.88
C GLY A 205 0.60 1.49 14.26
N TRP A 206 1.86 1.93 14.39
CA TRP A 206 2.40 2.54 15.60
C TRP A 206 1.67 3.85 15.94
N ALA A 207 1.47 4.72 14.95
CA ALA A 207 0.72 5.95 15.13
C ALA A 207 -0.74 5.67 15.56
N ALA A 208 -1.37 4.64 15.01
CA ALA A 208 -2.71 4.18 15.39
C ALA A 208 -2.73 3.65 16.84
N LEU A 209 -1.74 2.86 17.25
CA LEU A 209 -1.64 2.32 18.60
C LEU A 209 -1.46 3.44 19.63
N VAL A 210 -0.50 4.33 19.42
CA VAL A 210 -0.26 5.47 20.33
C VAL A 210 -1.50 6.36 20.40
N GLY A 211 -2.11 6.66 19.24
CA GLY A 211 -3.35 7.44 19.20
C GLY A 211 -4.49 6.77 19.95
N ALA A 212 -4.65 5.44 19.85
CA ALA A 212 -5.66 4.69 20.60
C ALA A 212 -5.41 4.73 22.10
N LEU A 213 -4.15 4.64 22.54
CA LEU A 213 -3.77 4.73 23.95
C LEU A 213 -4.04 6.13 24.53
N VAL A 214 -3.67 7.19 23.80
CA VAL A 214 -3.86 8.58 24.22
C VAL A 214 -5.34 8.96 24.31
N LEU A 215 -6.15 8.54 23.33
CA LEU A 215 -7.58 8.86 23.32
C LEU A 215 -8.41 7.99 24.27
N GLY A 216 -7.90 6.82 24.64
CA GLY A 216 -8.64 5.83 25.41
C GLY A 216 -9.74 5.13 24.59
N ALA A 217 -10.51 4.30 25.27
CA ALA A 217 -11.59 3.53 24.67
C ALA A 217 -12.86 4.37 24.44
N ARG A 218 -13.66 3.98 23.43
CA ARG A 218 -15.01 4.53 23.22
C ARG A 218 -15.87 4.28 24.46
N LYS A 219 -16.71 5.24 24.79
CA LYS A 219 -17.64 5.10 25.92
C LYS A 219 -18.50 3.84 25.77
N GLY A 220 -18.44 2.96 26.75
CA GLY A 220 -19.17 1.70 26.79
C GLY A 220 -18.53 0.57 25.99
N LYS A 221 -17.28 0.70 25.51
CA LYS A 221 -16.56 -0.40 24.87
C LYS A 221 -16.16 -1.49 25.86
N PHE A 222 -15.75 -1.12 27.06
CA PHE A 222 -15.39 -2.07 28.12
C PHE A 222 -16.31 -1.89 29.34
N ASN A 223 -16.68 -3.01 29.94
CA ASN A 223 -17.40 -3.07 31.20
C ASN A 223 -16.44 -2.92 32.42
N ASP A 224 -16.98 -2.72 33.60
CA ASP A 224 -16.18 -2.59 34.82
C ASP A 224 -15.39 -3.87 35.14
N ASP A 225 -15.91 -5.04 34.78
CA ASP A 225 -15.22 -6.33 34.88
C ASP A 225 -14.12 -6.54 33.81
N GLY A 226 -13.97 -5.58 32.89
CA GLY A 226 -12.99 -5.62 31.82
C GLY A 226 -13.43 -6.38 30.56
N THR A 227 -14.64 -6.90 30.52
CA THR A 227 -15.16 -7.54 29.29
C THR A 227 -15.47 -6.50 28.22
N ALA A 228 -15.19 -6.85 26.95
CA ALA A 228 -15.43 -5.98 25.81
C ALA A 228 -16.87 -6.13 25.28
N ASN A 229 -17.56 -5.02 25.10
CA ASN A 229 -18.86 -4.98 24.46
C ASN A 229 -18.70 -4.96 22.92
N VAL A 230 -19.55 -5.71 22.25
CA VAL A 230 -19.66 -5.68 20.80
C VAL A 230 -20.30 -4.35 20.37
N MET A 231 -19.63 -3.62 19.50
CA MET A 231 -20.14 -2.40 18.88
C MET A 231 -20.34 -2.64 17.39
N PRO A 232 -21.52 -3.08 16.92
CA PRO A 232 -21.75 -3.46 15.55
C PRO A 232 -21.47 -2.31 14.57
N GLY A 233 -20.81 -2.64 13.44
CA GLY A 233 -20.65 -1.71 12.34
C GLY A 233 -21.96 -1.40 11.62
N SER A 234 -21.94 -0.37 10.78
CA SER A 234 -23.11 0.10 10.04
C SER A 234 -23.51 -0.84 8.89
N SER A 235 -22.51 -1.45 8.22
CA SER A 235 -22.74 -2.27 7.00
C SER A 235 -21.58 -3.20 6.70
N ILE A 236 -21.75 -4.47 6.99
CA ILE A 236 -20.73 -5.49 6.64
C ILE A 236 -20.52 -5.61 5.12
N PRO A 237 -21.56 -5.54 4.24
CA PRO A 237 -21.32 -5.52 2.79
C PRO A 237 -20.44 -4.35 2.33
N MET A 238 -20.62 -3.16 2.92
CA MET A 238 -19.78 -1.99 2.63
C MET A 238 -18.32 -2.23 3.09
N ALA A 239 -18.12 -2.76 4.29
CA ALA A 239 -16.80 -3.12 4.79
C ALA A 239 -16.12 -4.16 3.87
N THR A 240 -16.88 -5.16 3.42
CA THR A 240 -16.38 -6.19 2.48
C THR A 240 -15.97 -5.58 1.14
N LEU A 241 -16.78 -4.67 0.60
CA LEU A 241 -16.42 -3.93 -0.62
C LEU A 241 -15.13 -3.13 -0.41
N GLY A 242 -14.97 -2.49 0.76
CA GLY A 242 -13.73 -1.79 1.13
C GLY A 242 -12.51 -2.70 1.07
N VAL A 243 -12.61 -3.92 1.59
CA VAL A 243 -11.51 -4.92 1.52
C VAL A 243 -11.18 -5.29 0.07
N TRP A 244 -12.18 -5.51 -0.80
CA TRP A 244 -11.94 -5.79 -2.21
C TRP A 244 -11.23 -4.65 -2.95
N ILE A 245 -11.63 -3.39 -2.65
CA ILE A 245 -10.97 -2.20 -3.22
C ILE A 245 -9.53 -2.10 -2.73
N LEU A 246 -9.28 -2.34 -1.44
CA LEU A 246 -7.92 -2.37 -0.87
C LEU A 246 -7.06 -3.47 -1.53
N TRP A 247 -7.61 -4.66 -1.70
CA TRP A 247 -6.91 -5.77 -2.37
C TRP A 247 -6.54 -5.40 -3.82
N LEU A 248 -7.48 -4.85 -4.58
CA LEU A 248 -7.21 -4.37 -5.94
C LEU A 248 -6.10 -3.32 -5.96
N GLY A 249 -6.16 -2.34 -5.04
CA GLY A 249 -5.13 -1.30 -4.91
C GLY A 249 -3.74 -1.85 -4.58
N TRP A 250 -3.69 -3.01 -3.90
CA TRP A 250 -2.43 -3.64 -3.52
C TRP A 250 -1.61 -4.16 -4.69
N PHE A 251 -2.23 -4.44 -5.84
CA PHE A 251 -1.48 -4.73 -7.07
C PHE A 251 -0.66 -3.51 -7.51
N GLY A 252 -1.22 -2.31 -7.42
CA GLY A 252 -0.45 -1.07 -7.61
C GLY A 252 0.59 -0.86 -6.53
N PHE A 253 0.22 -1.11 -5.27
CA PHE A 253 1.08 -0.92 -4.11
C PHE A 253 2.37 -1.77 -4.20
N ASN A 254 2.23 -3.07 -4.35
CA ASN A 254 3.36 -3.99 -4.44
C ASN A 254 3.97 -4.04 -5.84
N GLY A 255 3.15 -4.14 -6.88
CA GLY A 255 3.64 -4.34 -8.24
C GLY A 255 4.40 -3.15 -8.80
N ALA A 256 3.90 -1.92 -8.57
CA ALA A 256 4.60 -0.74 -9.04
C ALA A 256 5.83 -0.39 -8.17
N SER A 257 5.97 -0.97 -6.97
CA SER A 257 7.18 -0.87 -6.16
C SER A 257 8.37 -1.65 -6.74
N GLN A 258 8.19 -2.39 -7.85
CA GLN A 258 9.30 -2.84 -8.70
C GLN A 258 10.09 -1.65 -9.28
N LEU A 259 9.45 -0.50 -9.40
CA LEU A 259 9.99 0.78 -9.88
C LEU A 259 10.51 0.73 -11.33
N ALA A 260 10.34 -0.37 -12.04
CA ALA A 260 10.73 -0.56 -13.43
C ALA A 260 9.78 -1.51 -14.16
N LEU A 261 9.55 -1.25 -15.45
CA LEU A 261 8.79 -2.09 -16.38
C LEU A 261 9.42 -2.05 -17.79
N GLY A 262 10.63 -1.54 -17.91
CA GLY A 262 11.30 -1.31 -19.20
C GLY A 262 12.01 -2.53 -19.79
N SER A 263 12.05 -3.65 -19.06
CA SER A 263 12.71 -4.87 -19.50
C SER A 263 11.82 -6.11 -19.34
N TYR A 264 12.20 -7.19 -19.98
CA TYR A 264 11.58 -8.51 -19.79
C TYR A 264 11.62 -8.93 -18.32
N ALA A 265 12.77 -8.76 -17.65
CA ALA A 265 12.94 -9.16 -16.27
C ALA A 265 12.03 -8.35 -15.31
N ASP A 266 11.85 -7.06 -15.56
CA ASP A 266 10.94 -6.22 -14.77
C ASP A 266 9.48 -6.65 -14.96
N ALA A 267 9.09 -6.95 -16.20
CA ALA A 267 7.73 -7.39 -16.50
C ALA A 267 7.40 -8.73 -15.81
N ASP A 268 8.33 -9.68 -15.79
CA ASP A 268 8.22 -10.96 -15.12
C ASP A 268 8.16 -10.77 -13.60
N ALA A 269 9.00 -9.89 -13.04
CA ALA A 269 8.99 -9.52 -11.62
C ALA A 269 7.63 -8.95 -11.20
N VAL A 270 7.08 -7.98 -11.94
CA VAL A 270 5.75 -7.39 -11.65
C VAL A 270 4.66 -8.46 -11.69
N ALA A 271 4.68 -9.37 -12.67
CA ALA A 271 3.71 -10.46 -12.77
C ALA A 271 3.81 -11.43 -11.57
N THR A 272 5.04 -11.78 -11.15
CA THR A 272 5.30 -12.61 -9.96
C THR A 272 4.81 -11.93 -8.69
N ILE A 273 5.07 -10.63 -8.52
CA ILE A 273 4.59 -9.83 -7.40
C ILE A 273 3.06 -9.84 -7.33
N PHE A 274 2.36 -9.72 -8.46
CA PHE A 274 0.89 -9.80 -8.49
C PHE A 274 0.39 -11.17 -8.03
N ALA A 275 0.99 -12.25 -8.50
CA ALA A 275 0.61 -13.60 -8.12
C ALA A 275 0.81 -13.81 -6.59
N ASN A 276 1.99 -13.47 -6.07
CA ASN A 276 2.33 -13.62 -4.65
C ASN A 276 1.45 -12.73 -3.75
N THR A 277 1.21 -11.48 -4.14
CA THR A 277 0.31 -10.55 -3.43
C THR A 277 -1.10 -11.11 -3.32
N SER A 278 -1.66 -11.62 -4.43
CA SER A 278 -3.00 -12.21 -4.44
C SER A 278 -3.08 -13.45 -3.56
N MET A 279 -2.08 -14.31 -3.62
CA MET A 279 -2.10 -15.58 -2.89
C MET A 279 -1.80 -15.42 -1.40
N ALA A 280 -1.01 -14.41 -1.01
CA ALA A 280 -0.84 -14.04 0.38
C ALA A 280 -2.16 -13.51 1.00
N ALA A 281 -2.90 -12.69 0.27
CA ALA A 281 -4.23 -12.26 0.68
C ALA A 281 -5.19 -13.44 0.85
N ALA A 282 -5.19 -14.39 -0.09
CA ALA A 282 -6.02 -15.60 0.00
C ALA A 282 -5.67 -16.44 1.25
N GLY A 283 -4.38 -16.63 1.54
CA GLY A 283 -3.92 -17.23 2.78
C GLY A 283 -4.41 -16.50 4.03
N GLY A 284 -4.28 -15.17 4.01
CA GLY A 284 -4.74 -14.26 5.06
C GLY A 284 -6.26 -14.31 5.33
N VAL A 285 -7.06 -14.55 4.30
CA VAL A 285 -8.51 -14.78 4.42
C VAL A 285 -8.80 -16.14 5.03
N LEU A 286 -8.25 -17.20 4.41
CA LEU A 286 -8.67 -18.58 4.71
C LEU A 286 -8.20 -19.05 6.09
N ALA A 287 -6.98 -18.70 6.51
CA ALA A 287 -6.43 -19.17 7.77
C ALA A 287 -7.28 -18.70 8.99
N PRO A 288 -7.57 -17.41 9.20
CA PRO A 288 -8.42 -17.00 10.32
C PRO A 288 -9.89 -17.41 10.15
N MET A 289 -10.40 -17.51 8.91
CA MET A 289 -11.74 -17.99 8.62
C MET A 289 -11.94 -19.43 9.11
N ILE A 290 -11.00 -20.33 8.79
CA ILE A 290 -11.02 -21.73 9.21
C ILE A 290 -10.77 -21.81 10.73
N LEU A 291 -9.75 -21.12 11.23
CA LEU A 291 -9.36 -21.20 12.64
C LEU A 291 -10.47 -20.67 13.56
N SER A 292 -11.13 -19.56 13.21
CA SER A 292 -12.27 -19.05 14.01
C SER A 292 -13.42 -20.05 14.03
N ARG A 293 -13.71 -20.73 12.90
CA ARG A 293 -14.72 -21.79 12.85
C ARG A 293 -14.37 -22.97 13.77
N LEU A 294 -13.12 -23.39 13.77
CA LEU A 294 -12.67 -24.50 14.63
C LEU A 294 -12.69 -24.12 16.11
N MET A 295 -12.29 -22.90 16.46
CA MET A 295 -12.21 -22.45 17.85
C MET A 295 -13.55 -22.05 18.47
N TYR A 296 -14.46 -21.45 17.67
CA TYR A 296 -15.69 -20.82 18.20
C TYR A 296 -16.96 -21.43 17.61
N GLY A 297 -16.85 -22.45 16.76
CA GLY A 297 -18.00 -23.08 16.13
C GLY A 297 -18.68 -22.25 15.01
N LYS A 298 -18.18 -21.03 14.75
CA LYS A 298 -18.67 -20.13 13.69
C LYS A 298 -17.54 -19.27 13.14
N THR A 299 -17.64 -18.90 11.87
CA THR A 299 -16.67 -18.02 11.21
C THR A 299 -16.82 -16.58 11.72
N ASP A 300 -15.69 -15.95 12.02
CA ASP A 300 -15.62 -14.56 12.43
C ASP A 300 -15.37 -13.68 11.18
N ILE A 301 -16.36 -12.86 10.83
CA ILE A 301 -16.27 -11.99 9.65
C ILE A 301 -15.23 -10.88 9.84
N GLY A 302 -15.08 -10.32 11.04
CA GLY A 302 -14.09 -9.30 11.35
C GLY A 302 -12.67 -9.82 11.18
N ALA A 303 -12.40 -11.03 11.71
CA ALA A 303 -11.13 -11.72 11.54
C ALA A 303 -10.86 -12.09 10.06
N THR A 304 -11.90 -12.43 9.30
CA THR A 304 -11.78 -12.76 7.87
C THR A 304 -11.43 -11.52 7.04
N LEU A 305 -12.12 -10.40 7.25
CA LEU A 305 -11.89 -9.14 6.53
C LEU A 305 -10.50 -8.56 6.85
N ASN A 306 -10.17 -8.45 8.13
CA ASN A 306 -8.85 -7.96 8.55
C ASN A 306 -7.73 -8.96 8.22
N GLY A 307 -8.04 -10.25 8.14
CA GLY A 307 -7.12 -11.27 7.71
C GLY A 307 -6.65 -11.09 6.26
N ALA A 308 -7.54 -10.68 5.35
CA ALA A 308 -7.16 -10.33 3.99
C ALA A 308 -6.10 -9.21 3.97
N ILE A 309 -6.37 -8.14 4.72
CA ILE A 309 -5.45 -6.99 4.82
C ILE A 309 -4.12 -7.42 5.46
N ALA A 310 -4.17 -8.19 6.55
CA ALA A 310 -2.98 -8.67 7.22
C ALA A 310 -2.12 -9.58 6.32
N GLY A 311 -2.75 -10.40 5.48
CA GLY A 311 -2.06 -11.22 4.47
C GLY A 311 -1.34 -10.35 3.43
N LEU A 312 -2.01 -9.31 2.94
CA LEU A 312 -1.44 -8.32 2.03
C LEU A 312 -0.27 -7.57 2.66
N VAL A 313 -0.43 -7.07 3.89
CA VAL A 313 0.63 -6.40 4.64
C VAL A 313 1.84 -7.31 4.87
N SER A 314 1.60 -8.58 5.19
CA SER A 314 2.68 -9.54 5.49
C SER A 314 3.59 -9.86 4.31
N ILE A 315 3.09 -9.76 3.08
CA ILE A 315 3.88 -10.00 1.87
C ILE A 315 4.55 -8.74 1.33
N THR A 316 4.13 -7.56 1.80
CA THR A 316 4.51 -6.26 1.23
C THR A 316 6.01 -5.95 1.38
N ALA A 317 6.69 -6.46 2.41
CA ALA A 317 8.14 -6.25 2.57
C ALA A 317 8.99 -7.05 1.57
N GLU A 318 8.47 -8.17 1.07
CA GLU A 318 9.17 -9.01 0.09
C GLU A 318 8.15 -9.80 -0.76
N PRO A 319 7.54 -9.16 -1.76
CA PRO A 319 6.54 -9.84 -2.60
C PRO A 319 7.14 -10.61 -3.79
N LEU A 320 8.44 -10.42 -4.10
CA LEU A 320 9.08 -10.96 -5.31
C LEU A 320 9.71 -12.32 -5.09
N THR A 321 10.53 -12.49 -4.05
CA THR A 321 11.36 -13.69 -3.84
C THR A 321 10.61 -14.92 -3.33
N PRO A 322 9.50 -14.82 -2.58
CA PRO A 322 8.76 -16.00 -2.15
C PRO A 322 8.17 -16.77 -3.34
N SER A 323 8.18 -18.10 -3.25
CA SER A 323 7.29 -18.90 -4.11
C SER A 323 5.83 -18.64 -3.74
N ILE A 324 4.90 -18.96 -4.65
CA ILE A 324 3.45 -18.83 -4.41
C ILE A 324 3.02 -19.58 -3.13
N GLY A 325 3.56 -20.79 -2.89
CA GLY A 325 3.28 -21.55 -1.67
C GLY A 325 3.76 -20.85 -0.39
N GLN A 326 4.96 -20.24 -0.43
CA GLN A 326 5.48 -19.43 0.67
C GLN A 326 4.63 -18.17 0.90
N ALA A 327 4.20 -17.49 -0.16
CA ALA A 327 3.32 -16.34 -0.08
C ALA A 327 1.99 -16.68 0.63
N ILE A 328 1.35 -17.82 0.30
CA ILE A 328 0.15 -18.30 1.00
C ILE A 328 0.40 -18.48 2.50
N ILE A 329 1.52 -19.09 2.86
CA ILE A 329 1.88 -19.35 4.27
C ILE A 329 2.17 -18.05 5.01
N ILE A 330 2.96 -17.16 4.41
CA ILE A 330 3.29 -15.85 5.00
C ILE A 330 2.02 -15.05 5.27
N GLY A 331 1.14 -14.96 4.28
CA GLY A 331 -0.13 -14.26 4.43
C GLY A 331 -1.07 -14.93 5.42
N GLY A 332 -1.12 -16.27 5.42
CA GLY A 332 -1.93 -17.06 6.36
C GLY A 332 -1.52 -16.84 7.82
N ILE A 333 -0.22 -16.84 8.10
CA ILE A 333 0.32 -16.53 9.44
C ILE A 333 -0.04 -15.08 9.82
N GLY A 334 0.10 -14.12 8.91
CA GLY A 334 -0.31 -12.72 9.15
C GLY A 334 -1.78 -12.59 9.51
N GLY A 335 -2.66 -13.30 8.80
CA GLY A 335 -4.09 -13.35 9.13
C GLY A 335 -4.39 -13.92 10.52
N VAL A 336 -3.67 -14.97 10.92
CA VAL A 336 -3.77 -15.56 12.27
C VAL A 336 -3.25 -14.60 13.34
N ILE A 337 -2.11 -13.95 13.11
CA ILE A 337 -1.56 -12.91 13.99
C ILE A 337 -2.58 -11.79 14.18
N CYS A 338 -3.21 -11.34 13.11
CA CYS A 338 -4.24 -10.31 13.17
C CYS A 338 -5.45 -10.75 14.03
N MET A 339 -5.96 -11.94 13.79
CA MET A 339 -7.09 -12.49 14.56
C MET A 339 -6.82 -12.55 16.07
N PHE A 340 -5.65 -13.03 16.47
CA PHE A 340 -5.26 -13.07 17.88
C PHE A 340 -4.90 -11.68 18.41
N GLY A 341 -4.31 -10.82 17.58
CA GLY A 341 -4.00 -9.43 17.90
C GLY A 341 -5.24 -8.61 18.27
N MET A 342 -6.33 -8.74 17.52
CA MET A 342 -7.60 -8.10 17.85
C MET A 342 -8.08 -8.49 19.26
N LYS A 343 -7.97 -9.78 19.63
CA LYS A 343 -8.35 -10.26 20.98
C LYS A 343 -7.37 -9.79 22.05
N LEU A 344 -6.10 -9.72 21.73
CA LEU A 344 -5.08 -9.19 22.64
C LEU A 344 -5.36 -7.73 22.96
N LEU A 345 -5.69 -6.90 21.97
CA LEU A 345 -6.05 -5.50 22.20
C LEU A 345 -7.30 -5.36 23.08
N ASP A 346 -8.34 -6.15 22.82
CA ASP A 346 -9.53 -6.17 23.70
C ASP A 346 -9.17 -6.56 25.15
N LYS A 347 -8.30 -7.56 25.33
CA LYS A 347 -7.81 -7.98 26.67
C LYS A 347 -6.99 -6.89 27.36
N LEU A 348 -6.21 -6.13 26.59
CA LEU A 348 -5.43 -4.99 27.08
C LEU A 348 -6.26 -3.71 27.23
N LYS A 349 -7.56 -3.77 26.93
CA LYS A 349 -8.50 -2.63 26.94
C LYS A 349 -8.09 -1.51 25.98
N ILE A 350 -7.45 -1.85 24.87
CA ILE A 350 -7.11 -0.95 23.78
C ILE A 350 -8.20 -1.04 22.73
N ASP A 351 -8.93 0.05 22.52
CA ASP A 351 -10.07 0.09 21.58
C ASP A 351 -9.59 0.45 20.17
N ASP A 352 -9.40 -0.54 19.35
CA ASP A 352 -9.18 -0.40 17.90
C ASP A 352 -10.49 -0.66 17.15
N VAL A 353 -11.06 0.39 16.56
CA VAL A 353 -12.43 0.35 16.04
C VAL A 353 -12.60 -0.60 14.88
N VAL A 354 -11.61 -0.64 13.99
CA VAL A 354 -11.67 -1.40 12.72
C VAL A 354 -10.69 -2.56 12.65
N GLY A 355 -9.83 -2.75 13.65
CA GLY A 355 -8.79 -3.77 13.65
C GLY A 355 -7.53 -3.36 12.87
N ALA A 356 -7.29 -2.05 12.73
CA ALA A 356 -6.17 -1.54 11.96
C ALA A 356 -4.81 -1.85 12.61
N ILE A 357 -4.71 -1.80 13.94
CA ILE A 357 -3.44 -2.05 14.65
C ILE A 357 -2.93 -3.48 14.38
N PRO A 358 -3.68 -4.55 14.59
CA PRO A 358 -3.18 -5.89 14.32
C PRO A 358 -3.03 -6.17 12.83
N ALA A 359 -3.87 -5.58 11.97
CA ALA A 359 -3.78 -5.79 10.53
C ALA A 359 -2.55 -5.12 9.89
N HIS A 360 -2.11 -3.96 10.43
CA HIS A 360 -0.99 -3.21 9.86
C HIS A 360 0.28 -3.28 10.71
N LEU A 361 0.19 -3.08 12.05
CA LEU A 361 1.38 -3.12 12.90
C LEU A 361 1.87 -4.56 13.12
N PHE A 362 1.01 -5.44 13.63
CA PHE A 362 1.47 -6.80 13.97
C PHE A 362 1.80 -7.61 12.72
N ALA A 363 0.97 -7.51 11.68
CA ALA A 363 1.25 -8.14 10.40
C ALA A 363 2.43 -7.49 9.66
N GLY A 364 2.66 -6.18 9.82
CA GLY A 364 3.83 -5.49 9.26
C GLY A 364 5.14 -5.92 9.92
N ILE A 365 5.16 -6.03 11.24
CA ILE A 365 6.30 -6.59 11.99
C ILE A 365 6.60 -8.01 11.50
N TRP A 366 5.59 -8.86 11.35
CA TRP A 366 5.74 -10.21 10.83
C TRP A 366 6.28 -10.21 9.40
N GLY A 367 5.69 -9.40 8.51
CA GLY A 367 6.10 -9.32 7.10
C GLY A 367 7.54 -8.88 6.92
N THR A 368 8.00 -7.91 7.71
CA THR A 368 9.40 -7.46 7.69
C THR A 368 10.34 -8.49 8.31
N LEU A 369 9.93 -9.14 9.40
CA LEU A 369 10.74 -10.15 10.07
C LEU A 369 11.00 -11.38 9.19
N ILE A 370 10.05 -11.77 8.35
CA ILE A 370 10.16 -12.99 7.52
C ILE A 370 10.98 -12.81 6.23
N VAL A 371 11.34 -11.58 5.86
CA VAL A 371 12.11 -11.28 4.63
C VAL A 371 13.34 -12.16 4.46
N PRO A 372 14.22 -12.35 5.47
CA PRO A 372 15.42 -13.17 5.31
C PRO A 372 15.14 -14.67 5.06
N PHE A 373 13.94 -15.12 5.27
CA PHE A 373 13.56 -16.52 4.98
C PHE A 373 13.49 -16.79 3.47
N THR A 374 13.20 -15.77 2.67
CA THR A 374 13.06 -15.90 1.21
C THR A 374 14.08 -15.08 0.44
N ASN A 375 14.71 -14.08 1.07
CA ASN A 375 15.69 -13.20 0.47
C ASN A 375 17.05 -13.35 1.21
N ALA A 376 17.97 -14.05 0.57
CA ALA A 376 19.29 -14.36 1.13
C ALA A 376 20.22 -13.14 1.26
N ASP A 377 19.91 -12.03 0.61
CA ASP A 377 20.70 -10.79 0.65
C ASP A 377 20.39 -9.96 1.91
N THR A 378 19.46 -10.41 2.75
CA THR A 378 19.05 -9.73 3.97
C THR A 378 19.40 -10.52 5.23
N SER A 379 19.37 -9.87 6.40
CA SER A 379 19.63 -10.52 7.67
C SER A 379 18.53 -10.26 8.70
N TYR A 380 18.25 -11.22 9.58
CA TYR A 380 17.32 -11.02 10.69
C TYR A 380 17.73 -9.87 11.61
N GLY A 381 19.04 -9.65 11.77
CA GLY A 381 19.56 -8.56 12.61
C GLY A 381 19.16 -7.19 12.06
N THR A 382 19.38 -6.94 10.78
CA THR A 382 19.01 -5.67 10.13
C THR A 382 17.50 -5.47 10.08
N GLN A 383 16.73 -6.54 9.81
CA GLN A 383 15.27 -6.47 9.81
C GLN A 383 14.71 -6.12 11.20
N ILE A 384 15.24 -6.71 12.28
CA ILE A 384 14.86 -6.38 13.66
C ILE A 384 15.15 -4.91 13.99
N ILE A 385 16.34 -4.40 13.59
CA ILE A 385 16.69 -3.00 13.81
C ILE A 385 15.73 -2.06 13.08
N GLY A 386 15.35 -2.38 11.85
CA GLY A 386 14.39 -1.57 11.09
C GLY A 386 12.94 -1.65 11.61
N ILE A 387 12.58 -2.72 12.33
CA ILE A 387 11.27 -2.86 12.98
C ILE A 387 11.20 -2.00 14.26
N LEU A 388 12.29 -1.87 15.00
CA LEU A 388 12.38 -1.17 16.29
C LEU A 388 12.57 0.33 16.12
#